data_825960de19c784eb01f0ede514aef952
#
_entry.id   825960de19c784eb01f0ede514aef952
#
_cell.length_a   1.000
_cell.length_b   1.000
_cell.length_c   1.000
_cell.angle_alpha   90.00
_cell.angle_beta   90.00
_cell.angle_gamma   90.00
#
_symmetry.space_group_name_H-M   'P 1'
#
loop_
_entity.id
_entity.type
_entity.pdbx_description
1 polymer ?
#
loop_
_entity_poly.entity_id
_entity_poly.type
_entity_poly.pdbx_seq_one_letter_code
_entity_poly.pdbx_strand_id
1 'polypeptide(L)'
;MDGMDELIYKEVAAALRSSINQLPPANRVAAAGFDEAAMDRLITIASAYGTPTIYCTYEFAVKMIPHEAWRYTEAMKNELWNNGRLATYKGTKVIILEQGFEDETNTRKVIDPGYAWVIPTGADGKPVKIAFEGGTIVDEFNNYDRSREIQVYKKVGVVCMLANNICAYVDTSLLGQMYTWNYDGVTGKVITYDGRLDGTV
;
A
#
# COMPACT_ATOMS: atom_id res chain seq x y z
N MET A 1 -10.79 6.99 12.04
CA MET A 1 -9.36 6.70 12.36
C MET A 1 -8.87 7.86 13.21
N ASP A 2 -8.26 7.61 14.36
CA ASP A 2 -7.70 8.70 15.17
C ASP A 2 -6.52 9.32 14.42
N GLY A 3 -6.38 10.64 14.44
CA GLY A 3 -5.40 11.35 13.58
C GLY A 3 -3.95 10.87 13.71
N MET A 4 -3.58 10.29 14.86
CA MET A 4 -2.24 9.71 15.06
C MET A 4 -2.09 8.38 14.30
N ASP A 5 -3.10 7.53 14.29
CA ASP A 5 -3.07 6.26 13.55
C ASP A 5 -3.06 6.50 12.05
N GLU A 6 -3.76 7.53 11.59
CA GLU A 6 -3.73 7.96 10.19
C GLU A 6 -2.34 8.42 9.76
N LEU A 7 -1.64 9.19 10.60
CA LEU A 7 -0.27 9.60 10.31
C LEU A 7 0.68 8.40 10.23
N ILE A 8 0.59 7.44 11.15
CA ILE A 8 1.39 6.21 11.11
C ILE A 8 1.09 5.41 9.83
N TYR A 9 -0.17 5.34 9.43
CA TYR A 9 -0.59 4.66 8.22
C TYR A 9 -0.02 5.31 6.95
N LYS A 10 -0.01 6.64 6.89
CA LYS A 10 0.64 7.41 5.82
C LYS A 10 2.14 7.15 5.77
N GLU A 11 2.81 7.14 6.90
CA GLU A 11 4.25 6.87 6.99
C GLU A 11 4.59 5.45 6.52
N VAL A 12 3.79 4.45 6.87
CA VAL A 12 3.97 3.07 6.38
C VAL A 12 3.82 3.01 4.87
N ALA A 13 2.79 3.66 4.31
CA ALA A 13 2.56 3.71 2.87
C ALA A 13 3.70 4.45 2.15
N ALA A 14 4.21 5.54 2.72
CA ALA A 14 5.34 6.30 2.18
C ALA A 14 6.64 5.48 2.22
N ALA A 15 6.92 4.79 3.33
CA ALA A 15 8.09 3.92 3.46
C ALA A 15 8.06 2.76 2.46
N LEU A 16 6.93 2.12 2.26
CA LEU A 16 6.76 1.08 1.24
C LEU A 16 7.01 1.63 -0.16
N ARG A 17 6.45 2.80 -0.49
CA ARG A 17 6.65 3.46 -1.77
C ARG A 17 8.10 3.81 -2.04
N SER A 18 8.77 4.44 -1.07
CA SER A 18 10.18 4.82 -1.20
C SER A 18 11.09 3.59 -1.35
N SER A 19 10.68 2.44 -0.83
CA SER A 19 11.43 1.19 -0.95
C SER A 19 11.36 0.54 -2.34
N ILE A 20 10.43 0.96 -3.22
CA ILE A 20 10.26 0.33 -4.55
C ILE A 20 11.56 0.31 -5.35
N ASN A 21 12.34 1.39 -5.28
CA ASN A 21 13.62 1.47 -5.99
C ASN A 21 14.69 0.52 -5.44
N GLN A 22 14.54 0.05 -4.20
CA GLN A 22 15.44 -0.90 -3.55
C GLN A 22 15.03 -2.35 -3.84
N LEU A 23 13.80 -2.59 -4.32
CA LEU A 23 13.35 -3.92 -4.70
C LEU A 23 14.14 -4.44 -5.90
N PRO A 24 14.46 -5.75 -5.95
CA PRO A 24 15.03 -6.36 -7.14
C PRO A 24 14.14 -6.12 -8.36
N PRO A 25 14.68 -5.97 -9.58
CA PRO A 25 13.88 -5.77 -10.80
C PRO A 25 12.81 -6.84 -11.02
N ALA A 26 13.05 -8.08 -10.61
CA ALA A 26 12.09 -9.17 -10.71
C ALA A 26 10.89 -9.01 -9.78
N ASN A 27 11.06 -8.28 -8.66
CA ASN A 27 10.06 -8.11 -7.62
C ASN A 27 9.13 -6.91 -7.85
N ARG A 28 9.30 -6.19 -8.95
CA ARG A 28 8.51 -5.01 -9.24
C ARG A 28 8.02 -5.01 -10.68
N VAL A 29 6.79 -4.54 -10.86
CA VAL A 29 6.14 -4.37 -12.15
C VAL A 29 5.44 -3.03 -12.16
N ALA A 30 5.56 -2.30 -13.27
CA ALA A 30 4.73 -1.16 -13.54
C ALA A 30 4.07 -1.37 -14.92
N ALA A 31 2.77 -1.26 -14.97
CA ALA A 31 1.98 -1.45 -16.18
C ALA A 31 0.76 -0.51 -16.19
N ALA A 32 0.24 -0.20 -17.36
CA ALA A 32 -1.03 0.50 -17.48
C ALA A 32 -2.18 -0.53 -17.46
N GLY A 33 -2.81 -0.67 -16.30
CA GLY A 33 -3.83 -1.66 -16.05
C GLY A 33 -3.31 -2.92 -15.34
N PHE A 34 -4.21 -3.86 -15.13
CA PHE A 34 -3.89 -5.11 -14.43
C PHE A 34 -3.41 -6.18 -15.44
N ASP A 35 -2.22 -6.70 -15.22
CA ASP A 35 -1.64 -7.84 -15.93
C ASP A 35 -1.60 -9.06 -15.02
N GLU A 36 -2.40 -10.07 -15.35
CA GLU A 36 -2.54 -11.30 -14.59
C GLU A 36 -1.23 -12.10 -14.53
N ALA A 37 -0.50 -12.17 -15.65
CA ALA A 37 0.75 -12.93 -15.72
C ALA A 37 1.86 -12.28 -14.87
N ALA A 38 1.91 -10.97 -14.86
CA ALA A 38 2.83 -10.22 -14.00
C ALA A 38 2.51 -10.41 -12.52
N MET A 39 1.23 -10.37 -12.13
CA MET A 39 0.81 -10.63 -10.75
C MET A 39 1.15 -12.05 -10.31
N ASP A 40 0.88 -13.06 -11.13
CA ASP A 40 1.21 -14.46 -10.83
C ASP A 40 2.71 -14.66 -10.61
N ARG A 41 3.55 -13.98 -11.39
CA ARG A 41 4.99 -13.97 -11.20
C ARG A 41 5.40 -13.39 -9.85
N LEU A 42 4.82 -12.27 -9.46
CA LEU A 42 5.11 -11.64 -8.16
C LEU A 42 4.66 -12.52 -6.99
N ILE A 43 3.50 -13.17 -7.10
CA ILE A 43 3.02 -14.13 -6.11
C ILE A 43 3.99 -15.33 -6.00
N THR A 44 4.47 -15.83 -7.13
CA THR A 44 5.42 -16.95 -7.16
C THR A 44 6.74 -16.59 -6.45
N ILE A 45 7.25 -15.37 -6.68
CA ILE A 45 8.45 -14.89 -6.00
C ILE A 45 8.22 -14.76 -4.50
N ALA A 46 7.12 -14.14 -4.09
CA ALA A 46 6.81 -13.96 -2.68
C ALA A 46 6.58 -15.29 -1.95
N SER A 47 6.02 -16.29 -2.63
CA SER A 47 5.77 -17.63 -2.06
C SER A 47 7.06 -18.38 -1.69
N ALA A 48 8.19 -18.02 -2.27
CA ALA A 48 9.49 -18.59 -1.89
C ALA A 48 9.93 -18.18 -0.47
N TYR A 49 9.36 -17.10 0.06
CA TYR A 49 9.70 -16.54 1.37
C TYR A 49 8.62 -16.74 2.43
N GLY A 50 7.47 -17.28 2.08
CA GLY A 50 6.36 -17.52 3.00
C GLY A 50 5.01 -17.54 2.29
N THR A 51 3.93 -17.49 3.06
CA THR A 51 2.57 -17.42 2.49
C THR A 51 2.31 -16.02 1.92
N PRO A 52 2.13 -15.86 0.60
CA PRO A 52 1.92 -14.56 0.00
C PRO A 52 0.57 -13.98 0.42
N THR A 53 0.53 -12.69 0.66
CA THR A 53 -0.68 -11.91 0.91
C THR A 53 -0.61 -10.64 0.07
N ILE A 54 -1.69 -10.34 -0.64
CA ILE A 54 -1.82 -9.14 -1.48
C ILE A 54 -2.46 -8.03 -0.64
N TYR A 55 -1.80 -6.89 -0.58
CA TYR A 55 -2.31 -5.66 0.04
C TYR A 55 -2.56 -4.64 -1.06
N CYS A 56 -3.79 -4.20 -1.22
CA CYS A 56 -4.14 -3.22 -2.25
C CYS A 56 -5.35 -2.39 -1.83
N THR A 57 -5.63 -1.33 -2.57
CA THR A 57 -6.86 -0.55 -2.40
C THR A 57 -8.04 -1.25 -3.05
N TYR A 58 -9.25 -0.80 -2.73
CA TYR A 58 -10.48 -1.33 -3.34
C TYR A 58 -10.50 -1.16 -4.86
N GLU A 59 -10.04 0.00 -5.36
CA GLU A 59 -9.99 0.29 -6.80
C GLU A 59 -9.07 -0.67 -7.55
N PHE A 60 -7.94 -1.02 -6.95
CA PHE A 60 -7.03 -2.02 -7.51
C PHE A 60 -7.66 -3.41 -7.48
N ALA A 61 -8.29 -3.77 -6.36
CA ALA A 61 -8.92 -5.08 -6.20
C ALA A 61 -10.03 -5.33 -7.22
N VAL A 62 -10.80 -4.29 -7.58
CA VAL A 62 -11.83 -4.38 -8.63
C VAL A 62 -11.22 -4.74 -9.99
N LYS A 63 -10.02 -4.24 -10.30
CA LYS A 63 -9.34 -4.58 -11.56
C LYS A 63 -8.79 -6.00 -11.60
N MET A 64 -8.62 -6.64 -10.46
CA MET A 64 -8.23 -8.06 -10.38
C MET A 64 -9.39 -9.01 -10.73
N ILE A 65 -10.62 -8.49 -10.80
CA ILE A 65 -11.80 -9.27 -11.15
C ILE A 65 -11.77 -9.57 -12.66
N PRO A 66 -11.85 -10.84 -13.09
CA PRO A 66 -11.88 -11.17 -14.50
C PRO A 66 -13.08 -10.51 -15.20
N HIS A 67 -12.89 -9.96 -16.39
CA HIS A 67 -13.99 -9.38 -17.19
C HIS A 67 -14.81 -10.43 -17.94
N GLU A 68 -14.27 -11.63 -18.09
CA GLU A 68 -14.86 -12.70 -18.91
C GLU A 68 -15.77 -13.59 -18.05
N ALA A 69 -17.06 -13.60 -18.37
CA ALA A 69 -18.07 -14.31 -17.60
C ALA A 69 -17.82 -15.83 -17.44
N TRP A 70 -17.15 -16.47 -18.41
CA TRP A 70 -16.83 -17.90 -18.35
C TRP A 70 -15.78 -18.27 -17.30
N ARG A 71 -15.01 -17.28 -16.83
CA ARG A 71 -14.00 -17.47 -15.78
C ARG A 71 -14.59 -17.47 -14.36
N TYR A 72 -15.87 -17.14 -14.21
CA TYR A 72 -16.49 -17.09 -12.89
C TYR A 72 -17.04 -18.46 -12.49
N THR A 73 -16.64 -18.92 -11.32
CA THR A 73 -17.32 -20.00 -10.62
C THR A 73 -18.54 -19.46 -9.87
N GLU A 74 -19.51 -20.34 -9.52
CA GLU A 74 -20.65 -19.91 -8.72
C GLU A 74 -20.23 -19.34 -7.35
N ALA A 75 -19.14 -19.88 -6.76
CA ALA A 75 -18.57 -19.35 -5.53
C ALA A 75 -18.06 -17.91 -5.69
N MET A 76 -17.36 -17.62 -6.78
CA MET A 76 -16.87 -16.25 -7.08
C MET A 76 -18.02 -15.29 -7.33
N LYS A 77 -19.09 -15.72 -8.03
CA LYS A 77 -20.28 -14.88 -8.25
C LYS A 77 -20.94 -14.51 -6.93
N ASN A 78 -21.11 -15.48 -6.05
CA ASN A 78 -21.70 -15.25 -4.73
C ASN A 78 -20.83 -14.34 -3.86
N GLU A 79 -19.52 -14.52 -3.89
CA GLU A 79 -18.58 -13.68 -3.15
C GLU A 79 -18.60 -12.23 -3.65
N LEU A 80 -18.58 -12.04 -4.98
CA LEU A 80 -18.69 -10.72 -5.60
C LEU A 80 -20.03 -10.05 -5.30
N TRP A 81 -21.11 -10.81 -5.35
CA TRP A 81 -22.45 -10.29 -5.05
C TRP A 81 -22.59 -9.86 -3.59
N ASN A 82 -22.06 -10.64 -2.66
CA ASN A 82 -22.17 -10.35 -1.24
C ASN A 82 -21.19 -9.29 -0.74
N ASN A 83 -19.97 -9.29 -1.26
CA ASN A 83 -18.87 -8.48 -0.73
C ASN A 83 -18.40 -7.37 -1.69
N GLY A 84 -18.84 -7.38 -2.95
CA GLY A 84 -18.39 -6.45 -4.00
C GLY A 84 -16.94 -6.64 -4.43
N ARG A 85 -16.24 -7.65 -3.91
CA ARG A 85 -14.83 -7.92 -4.15
C ARG A 85 -14.50 -9.39 -3.91
N LEU A 86 -13.33 -9.82 -4.42
CA LEU A 86 -12.77 -11.13 -4.09
C LEU A 86 -11.88 -11.00 -2.84
N ALA A 87 -12.06 -11.87 -1.85
CA ALA A 87 -11.17 -11.98 -0.68
C ALA A 87 -9.89 -12.77 -1.00
N THR A 88 -9.91 -13.53 -2.09
CA THR A 88 -8.77 -14.32 -2.55
C THR A 88 -8.58 -14.15 -4.06
N TYR A 89 -7.31 -14.08 -4.46
CA TYR A 89 -6.90 -14.12 -5.87
C TYR A 89 -6.09 -15.40 -6.11
N LYS A 90 -6.63 -16.33 -6.89
CA LYS A 90 -5.99 -17.64 -7.18
C LYS A 90 -5.45 -18.36 -5.93
N GLY A 91 -6.23 -18.32 -4.84
CA GLY A 91 -5.85 -18.92 -3.55
C GLY A 91 -4.97 -18.02 -2.65
N THR A 92 -4.50 -16.89 -3.14
CA THR A 92 -3.75 -15.91 -2.36
C THR A 92 -4.70 -14.94 -1.68
N LYS A 93 -4.52 -14.73 -0.37
CA LYS A 93 -5.35 -13.80 0.41
C LYS A 93 -5.19 -12.37 -0.09
N VAL A 94 -6.29 -11.65 -0.24
CA VAL A 94 -6.32 -10.22 -0.58
C VAL A 94 -6.81 -9.43 0.63
N ILE A 95 -6.03 -8.45 1.05
CA ILE A 95 -6.37 -7.51 2.13
C ILE A 95 -6.55 -6.13 1.50
N ILE A 96 -7.75 -5.60 1.65
CA ILE A 96 -8.07 -4.26 1.19
C ILE A 96 -7.59 -3.26 2.24
N LEU A 97 -6.77 -2.32 1.79
CA LEU A 97 -6.31 -1.21 2.61
C LEU A 97 -7.44 -0.20 2.75
N GLU A 98 -7.67 0.26 3.96
CA GLU A 98 -8.65 1.31 4.23
C GLU A 98 -8.22 2.60 3.55
N GLN A 99 -9.17 3.27 2.89
CA GLN A 99 -8.95 4.50 2.18
C GLN A 99 -9.61 5.65 2.92
N GLY A 100 -8.94 6.77 2.98
CA GLY A 100 -9.47 8.04 3.46
C GLY A 100 -9.22 9.15 2.46
N PHE A 101 -9.77 10.31 2.71
CA PHE A 101 -9.48 11.53 1.96
C PHE A 101 -8.82 12.55 2.86
N GLU A 102 -7.85 13.29 2.33
CA GLU A 102 -7.14 14.35 3.04
C GLU A 102 -7.87 15.69 2.96
N ASP A 103 -8.78 15.82 2.01
CA ASP A 103 -9.49 17.05 1.69
C ASP A 103 -11.02 16.87 1.78
N GLU A 104 -11.71 17.94 2.08
CA GLU A 104 -13.18 17.97 2.18
C GLU A 104 -13.87 17.72 0.82
N THR A 105 -13.14 17.87 -0.29
CA THR A 105 -13.67 17.67 -1.65
C THR A 105 -13.55 16.22 -2.13
N ASN A 106 -13.00 15.33 -1.32
CA ASN A 106 -12.77 13.91 -1.62
C ASN A 106 -11.94 13.67 -2.89
N THR A 107 -10.99 14.55 -3.17
CA THR A 107 -10.12 14.46 -4.35
C THR A 107 -8.75 13.89 -4.02
N ARG A 108 -8.26 14.11 -2.79
CA ARG A 108 -6.93 13.65 -2.34
C ARG A 108 -7.07 12.42 -1.46
N LYS A 109 -6.63 11.30 -1.98
CA LYS A 109 -6.63 10.03 -1.25
C LYS A 109 -5.40 9.90 -0.35
N VAL A 110 -5.60 9.34 0.84
CA VAL A 110 -4.52 9.06 1.80
C VAL A 110 -3.55 8.03 1.22
N ILE A 111 -4.07 7.00 0.54
CA ILE A 111 -3.27 5.98 -0.13
C ILE A 111 -3.51 6.04 -1.63
N ASP A 112 -2.43 6.07 -2.40
CA ASP A 112 -2.50 6.01 -3.84
C ASP A 112 -3.07 4.65 -4.28
N PRO A 113 -4.16 4.62 -5.07
CA PRO A 113 -4.81 3.39 -5.48
C PRO A 113 -4.02 2.56 -6.50
N GLY A 114 -2.97 3.13 -7.11
CA GLY A 114 -2.17 2.46 -8.12
C GLY A 114 -1.25 1.36 -7.60
N TYR A 115 -1.13 1.17 -6.28
CA TYR A 115 -0.19 0.22 -5.70
C TYR A 115 -0.86 -1.03 -5.18
N ALA A 116 -0.26 -2.17 -5.50
CA ALA A 116 -0.51 -3.43 -4.83
C ALA A 116 0.81 -4.04 -4.35
N TRP A 117 0.82 -4.53 -3.14
CA TRP A 117 1.97 -5.12 -2.50
C TRP A 117 1.73 -6.60 -2.27
N VAL A 118 2.69 -7.44 -2.65
CA VAL A 118 2.66 -8.87 -2.31
C VAL A 118 3.73 -9.10 -1.26
N ILE A 119 3.29 -9.34 -0.03
CA ILE A 119 4.16 -9.48 1.14
C ILE A 119 3.97 -10.88 1.71
N PRO A 120 5.04 -11.68 1.88
CA PRO A 120 4.95 -12.98 2.51
C PRO A 120 4.65 -12.82 4.00
N THR A 121 3.71 -13.61 4.50
CA THR A 121 3.35 -13.70 5.92
C THR A 121 3.82 -15.03 6.49
N GLY A 122 4.13 -15.06 7.79
CA GLY A 122 4.58 -16.29 8.47
C GLY A 122 6.06 -16.61 8.32
N ALA A 123 6.85 -15.81 7.62
CA ALA A 123 8.30 -15.93 7.60
C ALA A 123 8.91 -15.35 8.90
N ASP A 124 10.05 -15.92 9.34
CA ASP A 124 10.76 -15.44 10.54
C ASP A 124 11.25 -14.00 10.43
N GLY A 125 11.40 -13.49 9.23
CA GLY A 125 11.75 -12.10 8.95
C GLY A 125 10.56 -11.29 8.44
N LYS A 126 9.97 -10.43 9.29
CA LYS A 126 8.95 -9.47 8.83
C LYS A 126 9.62 -8.36 8.03
N PRO A 127 9.24 -8.17 6.75
CA PRO A 127 9.94 -7.24 5.88
C PRO A 127 9.68 -5.75 6.23
N VAL A 128 8.54 -5.45 6.81
CA VAL A 128 8.23 -4.08 7.30
C VAL A 128 8.20 -4.09 8.81
N LYS A 129 8.95 -3.17 9.42
CA LYS A 129 9.00 -3.01 10.88
C LYS A 129 8.62 -1.60 11.26
N ILE A 130 7.81 -1.50 12.31
CA ILE A 130 7.45 -0.25 12.95
C ILE A 130 8.09 -0.26 14.33
N ALA A 131 8.88 0.75 14.62
CA ALA A 131 9.52 0.95 15.92
C ALA A 131 8.89 2.14 16.61
N PHE A 132 8.55 1.98 17.88
CA PHE A 132 8.06 3.05 18.72
C PHE A 132 9.14 3.40 19.75
N GLU A 133 9.49 4.69 19.85
CA GLU A 133 10.39 5.18 20.87
C GLU A 133 9.58 5.77 22.03
N GLY A 134 9.53 5.03 23.14
CA GLY A 134 8.75 5.43 24.31
C GLY A 134 7.24 5.24 24.16
N GLY A 135 6.49 5.80 25.11
CA GLY A 135 5.03 5.84 25.11
C GLY A 135 4.49 7.09 24.40
N THR A 136 3.19 7.17 24.29
CA THR A 136 2.50 8.41 23.92
C THR A 136 2.71 9.45 25.03
N ILE A 137 3.18 10.64 24.68
CA ILE A 137 3.35 11.75 25.59
C ILE A 137 2.19 12.70 25.38
N VAL A 138 1.57 13.10 26.49
CA VAL A 138 0.47 14.05 26.50
C VAL A 138 0.92 15.24 27.34
N ASP A 139 1.09 16.38 26.71
CA ASP A 139 1.40 17.64 27.36
C ASP A 139 0.17 18.54 27.38
N GLU A 140 -0.06 19.13 28.52
CA GLU A 140 -1.19 20.01 28.73
C GLU A 140 -0.68 21.41 29.10
N PHE A 141 -1.11 22.41 28.32
CA PHE A 141 -0.74 23.80 28.52
C PHE A 141 -2.00 24.64 28.81
N ASN A 142 -1.91 25.44 29.86
CA ASN A 142 -2.90 26.46 30.13
C ASN A 142 -2.35 27.80 29.63
N ASN A 143 -2.96 28.34 28.61
CA ASN A 143 -2.55 29.60 28.01
C ASN A 143 -3.02 30.80 28.86
N TYR A 144 -2.40 31.96 28.67
CA TYR A 144 -2.69 33.18 29.41
C TYR A 144 -4.13 33.70 29.17
N ASP A 145 -4.72 33.36 28.05
CA ASP A 145 -6.12 33.69 27.65
C ASP A 145 -7.15 32.72 28.25
N ARG A 146 -6.73 31.82 29.17
CA ARG A 146 -7.53 30.75 29.78
C ARG A 146 -7.95 29.63 28.83
N SER A 147 -7.41 29.60 27.61
CA SER A 147 -7.56 28.44 26.75
C SER A 147 -6.66 27.31 27.23
N ARG A 148 -7.11 26.06 27.00
CA ARG A 148 -6.37 24.85 27.35
C ARG A 148 -5.94 24.18 26.05
N GLU A 149 -4.66 23.96 25.92
CA GLU A 149 -4.07 23.24 24.79
C GLU A 149 -3.58 21.88 25.26
N ILE A 150 -3.95 20.82 24.54
CA ILE A 150 -3.49 19.47 24.79
C ILE A 150 -2.70 19.04 23.58
N GLN A 151 -1.41 18.78 23.77
CA GLN A 151 -0.53 18.26 22.74
C GLN A 151 -0.27 16.78 22.97
N VAL A 152 -0.48 15.98 21.94
CA VAL A 152 -0.23 14.53 21.99
C VAL A 152 0.81 14.21 20.94
N TYR A 153 1.91 13.59 21.34
CA TYR A 153 2.95 13.18 20.39
C TYR A 153 3.53 11.81 20.72
N LYS A 154 4.01 11.15 19.66
CA LYS A 154 4.62 9.83 19.74
C LYS A 154 5.70 9.74 18.67
N LYS A 155 6.86 9.20 19.03
CA LYS A 155 7.92 8.96 18.08
C LYS A 155 7.75 7.58 17.45
N VAL A 156 7.67 7.55 16.12
CA VAL A 156 7.51 6.34 15.33
C VAL A 156 8.54 6.32 14.22
N GLY A 157 9.21 5.21 14.06
CA GLY A 157 10.08 4.94 12.91
C GLY A 157 9.51 3.78 12.10
N VAL A 158 9.43 3.94 10.79
CA VAL A 158 9.02 2.89 9.86
C VAL A 158 10.18 2.54 8.96
N VAL A 159 10.50 1.27 8.83
CA VAL A 159 11.58 0.80 7.97
C VAL A 159 11.15 -0.43 7.19
N CYS A 160 11.45 -0.44 5.90
CA CYS A 160 11.35 -1.61 5.05
C CYS A 160 12.73 -2.30 5.03
N MET A 161 12.76 -3.48 5.67
CA MET A 161 13.96 -4.33 5.72
C MET A 161 13.79 -5.49 4.76
N LEU A 162 14.61 -6.29 4.36
CA LEU A 162 14.38 -7.46 3.51
C LEU A 162 13.60 -7.15 2.23
N ALA A 163 14.08 -6.15 1.49
CA ALA A 163 13.46 -5.74 0.23
C ALA A 163 13.31 -6.91 -0.79
N ASN A 164 14.14 -7.96 -0.69
CA ASN A 164 14.06 -9.14 -1.55
C ASN A 164 12.77 -9.97 -1.37
N ASN A 165 12.11 -9.84 -0.22
CA ASN A 165 10.93 -10.63 0.12
C ASN A 165 9.62 -9.94 -0.27
N ILE A 166 9.68 -8.64 -0.59
CA ILE A 166 8.52 -7.84 -0.97
C ILE A 166 8.44 -7.75 -2.48
N CYS A 167 7.23 -7.84 -3.00
CA CYS A 167 6.94 -7.56 -4.39
C CYS A 167 5.96 -6.40 -4.50
N ALA A 168 6.11 -5.58 -5.53
CA ALA A 168 5.27 -4.41 -5.80
C ALA A 168 4.74 -4.44 -7.22
N TYR A 169 3.44 -4.20 -7.36
CA TYR A 169 2.77 -3.93 -8.62
C TYR A 169 2.30 -2.49 -8.64
N VAL A 170 2.62 -1.76 -9.68
CA VAL A 170 2.19 -0.37 -9.88
C VAL A 170 1.32 -0.29 -11.12
N ASP A 171 0.05 0.00 -10.93
CA ASP A 171 -0.88 0.31 -12.03
C ASP A 171 -0.85 1.81 -12.32
N THR A 172 -0.14 2.20 -13.37
CA THR A 172 0.02 3.60 -13.76
C THR A 172 -1.29 4.26 -14.18
N SER A 173 -2.33 3.49 -14.53
CA SER A 173 -3.65 4.02 -14.88
C SER A 173 -4.48 4.43 -13.67
N LEU A 174 -4.12 3.96 -12.47
CA LEU A 174 -4.78 4.29 -11.21
C LEU A 174 -4.01 5.29 -10.36
N LEU A 175 -2.78 5.64 -10.76
CA LEU A 175 -2.01 6.66 -10.04
C LEU A 175 -2.81 7.95 -10.03
N GLY A 176 -2.95 8.53 -8.84
CA GLY A 176 -3.69 9.76 -8.66
C GLY A 176 -3.11 10.90 -9.49
N GLN A 177 -3.95 11.82 -9.94
CA GLN A 177 -3.53 12.97 -10.75
C GLN A 177 -2.54 13.90 -10.03
N MET A 178 -2.31 13.65 -8.73
CA MET A 178 -1.43 14.46 -7.87
C MET A 178 0.01 13.99 -7.86
N TYR A 179 0.30 12.83 -8.42
CA TYR A 179 1.64 12.24 -8.43
C TYR A 179 2.12 12.03 -9.85
N THR A 180 3.19 12.71 -10.21
CA THR A 180 3.88 12.49 -11.47
C THR A 180 4.93 11.41 -11.24
N TRP A 181 4.76 10.27 -11.88
CA TRP A 181 5.72 9.18 -11.83
C TRP A 181 6.54 9.16 -13.11
N ASN A 182 7.84 9.17 -12.98
CA ASN A 182 8.75 8.84 -14.06
C ASN A 182 9.20 7.40 -13.88
N TYR A 183 8.80 6.55 -14.79
CA TYR A 183 9.16 5.16 -14.82
C TYR A 183 10.18 4.90 -15.92
N ASP A 184 11.34 4.35 -15.55
CA ASP A 184 12.33 3.88 -16.52
C ASP A 184 11.96 2.48 -16.98
N GLY A 185 11.44 2.36 -18.20
CA GLY A 185 11.06 1.08 -18.80
C GLY A 185 12.23 0.12 -19.06
N VAL A 186 13.47 0.64 -19.05
CA VAL A 186 14.68 -0.18 -19.26
C VAL A 186 15.13 -0.83 -17.98
N THR A 187 15.23 -0.05 -16.91
CA THR A 187 15.68 -0.53 -15.59
C THR A 187 14.54 -0.99 -14.70
N GLY A 188 13.30 -0.72 -15.06
CA GLY A 188 12.13 -0.98 -14.24
C GLY A 188 12.11 -0.16 -12.95
N LYS A 189 12.78 0.98 -12.93
CA LYS A 189 12.84 1.87 -11.78
C LYS A 189 11.77 2.96 -11.85
N VAL A 190 11.15 3.27 -10.73
CA VAL A 190 10.46 4.54 -10.51
C VAL A 190 11.54 5.57 -10.19
N ILE A 191 11.73 6.56 -11.07
CA ILE A 191 12.88 7.48 -10.98
C ILE A 191 12.51 8.75 -10.22
N THR A 192 11.33 9.28 -10.45
CA THR A 192 10.85 10.48 -9.77
C THR A 192 9.34 10.43 -9.58
N TYR A 193 8.88 11.19 -8.64
CA TYR A 193 7.49 11.55 -8.51
C TYR A 193 7.42 12.99 -7.95
N ASP A 194 6.24 13.53 -7.72
CA ASP A 194 6.06 14.93 -7.34
C ASP A 194 6.69 15.34 -5.99
N GLY A 195 7.29 14.41 -5.30
CA GLY A 195 8.06 14.64 -4.08
C GLY A 195 7.23 14.80 -2.81
N ARG A 196 5.90 14.85 -2.88
CA ARG A 196 5.07 15.11 -1.69
C ARG A 196 5.04 13.97 -0.69
N LEU A 197 5.43 12.78 -1.12
CA LEU A 197 5.26 11.57 -0.34
C LEU A 197 6.53 10.80 -0.06
N ASP A 198 7.62 11.12 -0.74
CA ASP A 198 8.91 10.49 -0.48
C ASP A 198 9.75 11.25 0.54
N GLY A 199 9.26 12.38 1.00
CA GLY A 199 10.03 13.22 1.92
C GLY A 199 11.28 13.85 1.30
N THR A 200 11.48 13.69 -0.01
CA THR A 200 12.54 14.44 -0.71
C THR A 200 12.01 15.84 -1.02
N VAL A 201 12.39 16.76 -0.21
CA VAL A 201 12.22 18.19 -0.43
C VAL A 201 13.36 18.69 -1.28
#